data_46c53ddd32d95410039fab1f325eb230
#
_entry.id   46c53ddd32d95410039fab1f325eb230
#
_cell.length_a   1.000
_cell.length_b   1.000
_cell.length_c   1.000
_cell.angle_alpha   90.00
_cell.angle_beta   90.00
_cell.angle_gamma   90.00
#
_symmetry.space_group_name_H-M   'P 1'
#
loop_
_entity.id
_entity.type
_entity.pdbx_description
1 polymer ?
#
loop_
_entity_poly.entity_id
_entity_poly.type
_entity_poly.pdbx_seq_one_letter_code
_entity_poly.pdbx_strand_id
1 'polypeptide(L)'
;AESVHSSFNVFSRKSGIYTASDYELFDAFDMEYDYDIREVFDKYLKGETTLSNYMDMFNYQEAIYPQNYDKMRCLENHDQPRICHYVKNRSDLENYTAFLYFLKGSTLIYAGQEFGCDETPSLFDKDVFPRNTGIDLSNLFAKLDTIKKTVLDDDDYFKADADDENDIAILERDNNKSKKVGIFSLKSKSAYVKVDLPDGDYKNEISGETVAVSNGKIHCNGKAIIIRK
;
A
#
# COMPACT_ATOMS: atom_id res chain seq x y z
N ALA A 1 11.35 -3.70 13.73
CA ALA A 1 12.64 -3.01 13.59
C ALA A 1 12.47 -1.74 12.76
N GLU A 2 13.41 -0.83 12.90
CA GLU A 2 13.58 0.33 12.03
C GLU A 2 14.89 0.16 11.27
N SER A 3 14.81 0.08 9.95
CA SER A 3 15.98 -0.04 9.10
C SER A 3 16.67 1.30 8.88
N VAL A 4 17.95 1.26 8.61
CA VAL A 4 18.71 2.45 8.21
C VAL A 4 18.78 2.54 6.69
N HIS A 5 18.87 3.75 6.16
CA HIS A 5 18.98 3.97 4.73
C HIS A 5 20.16 3.19 4.13
N SER A 6 19.97 2.60 2.95
CA SER A 6 20.99 1.77 2.28
C SER A 6 22.35 2.43 2.12
N SER A 7 22.38 3.75 1.86
CA SER A 7 23.63 4.52 1.75
C SER A 7 24.42 4.55 3.07
N PHE A 8 23.72 4.58 4.22
CA PHE A 8 24.37 4.51 5.54
C PHE A 8 25.00 3.14 5.76
N ASN A 9 24.31 2.05 5.38
CA ASN A 9 24.87 0.70 5.44
C ASN A 9 26.13 0.57 4.57
N VAL A 10 26.10 1.09 3.34
CA VAL A 10 27.27 1.08 2.45
C VAL A 10 28.44 1.87 3.06
N PHE A 11 28.18 3.07 3.59
CA PHE A 11 29.20 3.91 4.22
C PHE A 11 29.81 3.22 5.45
N SER A 12 28.99 2.67 6.33
CA SER A 12 29.45 1.98 7.55
C SER A 12 30.31 0.77 7.21
N ARG A 13 29.87 -0.06 6.27
CA ARG A 13 30.64 -1.24 5.81
C ARG A 13 31.97 -0.85 5.18
N LYS A 14 32.05 0.23 4.41
CA LYS A 14 33.31 0.79 3.89
C LYS A 14 34.27 1.23 5.02
N SER A 15 33.72 1.65 6.14
CA SER A 15 34.49 2.07 7.33
C SER A 15 34.83 0.90 8.27
N GLY A 16 34.51 -0.34 7.88
CA GLY A 16 34.77 -1.54 8.70
C GLY A 16 33.74 -1.71 9.83
N ILE A 17 32.64 -0.99 9.82
CA ILE A 17 31.58 -1.10 10.81
C ILE A 17 30.48 -2.01 10.25
N TYR A 18 30.18 -3.10 10.97
CA TYR A 18 29.06 -3.96 10.60
C TYR A 18 27.72 -3.24 10.87
N THR A 19 26.83 -3.29 9.89
CA THR A 19 25.43 -2.87 10.02
C THR A 19 24.56 -3.92 9.35
N ALA A 20 23.47 -4.30 10.02
CA ALA A 20 22.50 -5.25 9.47
C ALA A 20 21.79 -4.63 8.26
N SER A 21 21.59 -5.43 7.24
CA SER A 21 20.67 -5.12 6.13
C SER A 21 19.24 -5.41 6.55
N ASP A 22 18.26 -4.87 5.80
CA ASP A 22 16.84 -5.11 6.04
C ASP A 22 16.51 -6.62 6.04
N TYR A 23 17.16 -7.41 5.17
CA TYR A 23 17.02 -8.86 5.19
C TYR A 23 17.51 -9.48 6.52
N GLU A 24 18.69 -9.04 7.02
CA GLU A 24 19.29 -9.56 8.25
C GLU A 24 18.50 -9.16 9.51
N LEU A 25 17.70 -8.09 9.44
CA LEU A 25 16.82 -7.70 10.56
C LEU A 25 15.76 -8.75 10.87
N PHE A 26 15.29 -9.51 9.87
CA PHE A 26 14.33 -10.60 10.07
C PHE A 26 14.91 -11.82 10.80
N ASP A 27 16.22 -11.91 11.00
CA ASP A 27 16.84 -12.91 11.88
C ASP A 27 16.56 -12.62 13.38
N ALA A 28 16.21 -11.38 13.73
CA ALA A 28 16.05 -10.92 15.10
C ALA A 28 14.69 -10.27 15.40
N PHE A 29 13.96 -9.84 14.39
CA PHE A 29 12.72 -9.09 14.53
C PHE A 29 11.61 -9.70 13.67
N ASP A 30 10.39 -9.74 14.19
CA ASP A 30 9.22 -10.26 13.48
C ASP A 30 8.71 -9.27 12.42
N MET A 31 8.93 -7.97 12.63
CA MET A 31 8.39 -6.90 11.78
C MET A 31 9.39 -5.76 11.61
N GLU A 32 9.37 -5.15 10.44
CA GLU A 32 10.20 -4.01 10.07
C GLU A 32 9.40 -2.92 9.37
N TYR A 33 9.80 -1.65 9.56
CA TYR A 33 9.25 -0.54 8.77
C TYR A 33 9.54 -0.71 7.28
N ASP A 34 8.62 -0.22 6.44
CA ASP A 34 8.69 -0.27 4.98
C ASP A 34 9.54 0.88 4.38
N TYR A 35 10.68 1.18 5.02
CA TYR A 35 11.49 2.32 4.63
C TYR A 35 12.40 2.06 3.43
N ASP A 36 12.68 0.80 3.11
CA ASP A 36 13.49 0.40 1.97
C ASP A 36 12.88 0.82 0.61
N ILE A 37 11.56 0.96 0.53
CA ILE A 37 10.86 1.43 -0.68
C ILE A 37 10.31 2.86 -0.56
N ARG A 38 10.44 3.49 0.60
CA ARG A 38 9.84 4.80 0.89
C ARG A 38 10.30 5.90 -0.07
N GLU A 39 11.57 5.93 -0.44
CA GLU A 39 12.11 6.92 -1.38
C GLU A 39 11.41 6.84 -2.75
N VAL A 40 11.10 5.63 -3.23
CA VAL A 40 10.40 5.44 -4.51
C VAL A 40 8.95 5.87 -4.40
N PHE A 41 8.29 5.61 -3.28
CA PHE A 41 6.94 6.11 -3.03
C PHE A 41 6.88 7.65 -3.01
N ASP A 42 7.81 8.31 -2.32
CA ASP A 42 7.89 9.76 -2.28
C ASP A 42 8.13 10.37 -3.67
N LYS A 43 8.99 9.74 -4.49
CA LYS A 43 9.19 10.14 -5.89
C LYS A 43 7.92 9.98 -6.73
N TYR A 44 7.17 8.88 -6.52
CA TYR A 44 5.90 8.70 -7.20
C TYR A 44 4.88 9.78 -6.81
N LEU A 45 4.73 10.09 -5.52
CA LEU A 45 3.84 11.15 -5.04
C LEU A 45 4.18 12.53 -5.62
N LYS A 46 5.47 12.78 -5.89
CA LYS A 46 5.96 14.02 -6.54
C LYS A 46 5.89 14.00 -8.07
N GLY A 47 5.53 12.87 -8.68
CA GLY A 47 5.52 12.69 -10.13
C GLY A 47 6.91 12.55 -10.76
N GLU A 48 7.91 12.17 -9.99
CA GLU A 48 9.31 12.00 -10.40
C GLU A 48 9.61 10.57 -10.88
N THR A 49 8.70 9.64 -10.68
CA THR A 49 8.77 8.26 -11.16
C THR A 49 7.39 7.72 -11.51
N THR A 50 7.33 6.59 -12.22
CA THR A 50 6.09 5.94 -12.61
C THR A 50 5.50 5.08 -11.49
N LEU A 51 4.21 4.75 -11.61
CA LEU A 51 3.55 3.82 -10.69
C LEU A 51 4.15 2.41 -10.81
N SER A 52 4.49 1.97 -12.02
CA SER A 52 5.12 0.67 -12.26
C SER A 52 6.45 0.54 -11.51
N ASN A 53 7.28 1.58 -11.50
CA ASN A 53 8.53 1.56 -10.72
C ASN A 53 8.27 1.40 -9.21
N TYR A 54 7.20 2.00 -8.69
CA TYR A 54 6.80 1.80 -7.30
C TYR A 54 6.25 0.39 -7.05
N MET A 55 5.45 -0.15 -7.96
CA MET A 55 4.95 -1.54 -7.87
C MET A 55 6.08 -2.58 -7.95
N ASP A 56 7.10 -2.34 -8.75
CA ASP A 56 8.27 -3.23 -8.86
C ASP A 56 9.03 -3.37 -7.54
N MET A 57 8.99 -2.35 -6.67
CA MET A 57 9.61 -2.45 -5.35
C MET A 57 8.93 -3.50 -4.46
N PHE A 58 7.62 -3.68 -4.56
CA PHE A 58 6.92 -4.75 -3.83
C PHE A 58 7.28 -6.13 -4.39
N ASN A 59 7.37 -6.27 -5.72
CA ASN A 59 7.82 -7.51 -6.35
C ASN A 59 9.27 -7.84 -5.95
N TYR A 60 10.11 -6.82 -5.83
CA TYR A 60 11.48 -6.98 -5.34
C TYR A 60 11.51 -7.47 -3.90
N GLN A 61 10.68 -6.91 -3.01
CA GLN A 61 10.57 -7.37 -1.63
C GLN A 61 10.14 -8.84 -1.55
N GLU A 62 9.14 -9.28 -2.34
CA GLU A 62 8.74 -10.68 -2.42
C GLU A 62 9.88 -11.61 -2.85
N ALA A 63 10.80 -11.12 -3.69
CA ALA A 63 11.91 -11.91 -4.19
C ALA A 63 13.09 -12.02 -3.21
N ILE A 64 13.32 -11.03 -2.34
CA ILE A 64 14.53 -10.96 -1.50
C ILE A 64 14.28 -11.32 -0.04
N TYR A 65 13.08 -11.06 0.49
CA TYR A 65 12.78 -11.33 1.90
C TYR A 65 12.33 -12.78 2.13
N PRO A 66 12.46 -13.32 3.34
CA PRO A 66 11.92 -14.64 3.67
C PRO A 66 10.40 -14.65 3.50
N GLN A 67 9.82 -15.80 3.14
CA GLN A 67 8.39 -15.92 2.82
C GLN A 67 7.45 -15.35 3.90
N ASN A 68 7.84 -15.44 5.16
CA ASN A 68 7.09 -14.97 6.32
C ASN A 68 7.46 -13.55 6.76
N TYR A 69 8.08 -12.74 5.89
CA TYR A 69 8.43 -11.37 6.25
C TYR A 69 7.16 -10.53 6.53
N ASP A 70 7.25 -9.65 7.51
CA ASP A 70 6.21 -8.68 7.82
C ASP A 70 6.77 -7.25 7.77
N LYS A 71 6.35 -6.49 6.75
CA LYS A 71 6.63 -5.06 6.65
C LYS A 71 5.48 -4.27 7.27
N MET A 72 5.81 -3.32 8.14
CA MET A 72 4.84 -2.37 8.66
C MET A 72 4.57 -1.28 7.63
N ARG A 73 3.50 -1.46 6.86
CA ARG A 73 3.09 -0.60 5.75
C ARG A 73 2.40 0.65 6.25
N CYS A 74 2.81 1.81 5.78
CA CYS A 74 2.15 3.08 6.09
C CYS A 74 2.17 4.05 4.91
N LEU A 75 1.15 4.89 4.79
CA LEU A 75 1.16 6.04 3.89
C LEU A 75 1.89 7.22 4.52
N GLU A 76 1.77 7.35 5.83
CA GLU A 76 2.31 8.41 6.66
C GLU A 76 2.62 7.91 8.06
N ASN A 77 3.53 8.56 8.76
CA ASN A 77 3.81 8.33 10.17
C ASN A 77 4.42 9.58 10.82
N HIS A 78 5.00 9.46 12.02
CA HIS A 78 5.61 10.58 12.76
C HIS A 78 6.87 11.15 12.08
N ASP A 79 7.56 10.35 11.23
CA ASP A 79 8.78 10.76 10.52
C ASP A 79 8.50 11.19 9.07
N GLN A 80 7.29 10.95 8.58
CA GLN A 80 6.95 11.16 7.17
C GLN A 80 5.86 12.21 7.01
N PRO A 81 5.86 12.96 5.89
CA PRO A 81 4.77 13.87 5.59
C PRO A 81 3.42 13.15 5.55
N ARG A 82 2.36 13.85 5.91
CA ARG A 82 0.99 13.37 5.78
C ARG A 82 0.66 13.06 4.32
N ILE A 83 -0.05 11.97 4.07
CA ILE A 83 -0.48 11.64 2.69
C ILE A 83 -1.34 12.75 2.09
N CYS A 84 -2.16 13.43 2.90
CA CYS A 84 -2.96 14.57 2.49
C CYS A 84 -2.14 15.80 2.09
N HIS A 85 -0.83 15.83 2.37
CA HIS A 85 0.04 16.85 1.81
C HIS A 85 0.13 16.74 0.27
N TYR A 86 0.14 15.51 -0.24
CA TYR A 86 0.25 15.20 -1.67
C TYR A 86 -1.11 14.94 -2.32
N VAL A 87 -2.01 14.26 -1.62
CA VAL A 87 -3.29 13.76 -2.13
C VAL A 87 -4.44 14.55 -1.51
N LYS A 88 -5.01 15.50 -2.26
CA LYS A 88 -6.06 16.42 -1.77
C LYS A 88 -7.47 15.95 -2.09
N ASN A 89 -7.63 15.04 -3.04
CA ASN A 89 -8.93 14.54 -3.45
C ASN A 89 -9.35 13.36 -2.54
N ARG A 90 -10.56 13.44 -1.99
CA ARG A 90 -11.13 12.39 -1.14
C ARG A 90 -11.16 11.01 -1.83
N SER A 91 -11.56 10.96 -3.10
CA SER A 91 -11.63 9.69 -3.84
C SER A 91 -10.25 9.05 -4.00
N ASP A 92 -9.22 9.87 -4.23
CA ASP A 92 -7.84 9.38 -4.30
C ASP A 92 -7.39 8.85 -2.93
N LEU A 93 -7.69 9.56 -1.83
CA LEU A 93 -7.40 9.10 -0.47
C LEU A 93 -8.07 7.77 -0.14
N GLU A 94 -9.32 7.58 -0.57
CA GLU A 94 -10.05 6.31 -0.42
C GLU A 94 -9.33 5.18 -1.17
N ASN A 95 -8.82 5.44 -2.39
CA ASN A 95 -8.03 4.48 -3.15
C ASN A 95 -6.68 4.18 -2.50
N TYR A 96 -5.93 5.19 -2.06
CA TYR A 96 -4.66 4.99 -1.33
C TYR A 96 -4.86 4.20 -0.04
N THR A 97 -5.94 4.48 0.68
CA THR A 97 -6.29 3.76 1.91
C THR A 97 -6.58 2.29 1.62
N ALA A 98 -7.40 2.01 0.60
CA ALA A 98 -7.72 0.63 0.20
C ALA A 98 -6.49 -0.12 -0.32
N PHE A 99 -5.62 0.56 -1.09
CA PHE A 99 -4.33 0.05 -1.53
C PHE A 99 -3.46 -0.36 -0.34
N LEU A 100 -3.29 0.52 0.65
CA LEU A 100 -2.51 0.24 1.86
C LEU A 100 -2.97 -1.03 2.57
N TYR A 101 -4.27 -1.19 2.77
CA TYR A 101 -4.82 -2.36 3.46
C TYR A 101 -4.66 -3.65 2.66
N PHE A 102 -4.62 -3.58 1.33
CA PHE A 102 -4.42 -4.76 0.48
C PHE A 102 -2.97 -5.24 0.44
N LEU A 103 -2.00 -4.39 0.73
CA LEU A 103 -0.59 -4.77 0.76
C LEU A 103 -0.33 -5.89 1.76
N LYS A 104 0.61 -6.78 1.41
CA LYS A 104 1.12 -7.80 2.33
C LYS A 104 1.89 -7.14 3.46
N GLY A 105 1.73 -7.66 4.67
CA GLY A 105 2.31 -7.13 5.89
C GLY A 105 1.30 -6.39 6.77
N SER A 106 1.78 -5.87 7.88
CA SER A 106 0.98 -5.15 8.87
C SER A 106 0.67 -3.73 8.42
N THR A 107 -0.51 -3.24 8.75
CA THR A 107 -0.95 -1.89 8.40
C THR A 107 -0.82 -0.95 9.60
N LEU A 108 -0.02 0.11 9.45
CA LEU A 108 0.07 1.19 10.44
C LEU A 108 -0.78 2.36 9.98
N ILE A 109 -1.64 2.83 10.86
CA ILE A 109 -2.45 4.04 10.69
C ILE A 109 -1.94 5.09 11.67
N TYR A 110 -1.51 6.23 11.14
CA TYR A 110 -1.09 7.35 11.97
C TYR A 110 -2.30 8.18 12.42
N ALA A 111 -2.32 8.57 13.68
CA ALA A 111 -3.44 9.30 14.26
C ALA A 111 -3.78 10.56 13.45
N GLY A 112 -5.04 10.71 13.04
CA GLY A 112 -5.52 11.79 12.18
C GLY A 112 -5.58 11.47 10.68
N GLN A 113 -4.99 10.36 10.25
CA GLN A 113 -5.08 9.90 8.86
C GLN A 113 -6.53 9.64 8.45
N GLU A 114 -7.34 9.10 9.35
CA GLU A 114 -8.78 8.86 9.15
C GLU A 114 -9.58 10.15 8.91
N PHE A 115 -9.07 11.29 9.37
CA PHE A 115 -9.68 12.60 9.15
C PHE A 115 -9.02 13.40 8.03
N GLY A 116 -8.09 12.81 7.28
CA GLY A 116 -7.41 13.49 6.20
C GLY A 116 -6.59 14.70 6.66
N CYS A 117 -5.96 14.61 7.82
CA CYS A 117 -5.07 15.66 8.31
C CYS A 117 -3.89 15.86 7.36
N ASP A 118 -3.54 17.10 7.06
CA ASP A 118 -2.42 17.47 6.21
C ASP A 118 -1.26 18.16 6.97
N GLU A 119 -1.49 18.53 8.22
CA GLU A 119 -0.47 19.07 9.11
C GLU A 119 0.31 17.93 9.79
N THR A 120 1.64 18.01 9.70
CA THR A 120 2.53 17.08 10.40
C THR A 120 2.75 17.58 11.82
N PRO A 121 2.36 16.80 12.85
CA PRO A 121 2.58 17.19 14.22
C PRO A 121 4.06 17.34 14.58
N SER A 122 4.38 18.23 15.50
CA SER A 122 5.72 18.35 16.08
C SER A 122 6.11 17.04 16.78
N LEU A 123 7.37 16.63 16.64
CA LEU A 123 7.94 15.51 17.39
C LEU A 123 8.31 15.87 18.84
N PHE A 124 8.46 17.17 19.13
CA PHE A 124 9.06 17.64 20.39
C PHE A 124 8.09 18.46 21.23
N ASP A 125 7.04 19.01 20.63
CA ASP A 125 6.07 19.87 21.30
C ASP A 125 4.70 19.17 21.38
N LYS A 126 3.89 19.55 22.39
CA LYS A 126 2.51 19.11 22.46
C LYS A 126 1.74 19.73 21.29
N ASP A 127 1.38 18.89 20.33
CA ASP A 127 0.65 19.29 19.14
C ASP A 127 -0.64 18.49 18.98
N VAL A 128 -1.65 19.08 18.36
CA VAL A 128 -2.99 18.50 18.21
C VAL A 128 -3.32 18.46 16.73
N PHE A 129 -3.65 17.31 16.22
CA PHE A 129 -4.15 17.18 14.85
C PHE A 129 -5.64 17.57 14.76
N PRO A 130 -6.06 18.30 13.71
CA PRO A 130 -7.44 18.68 13.50
C PRO A 130 -8.30 17.45 13.13
N ARG A 131 -9.49 17.34 13.74
CA ARG A 131 -10.51 16.34 13.36
C ARG A 131 -11.60 16.90 12.46
N ASN A 132 -11.62 18.20 12.27
CA ASN A 132 -12.66 18.92 11.50
C ASN A 132 -12.11 19.37 10.15
N THR A 133 -11.64 18.42 9.33
CA THR A 133 -11.07 18.69 8.01
C THR A 133 -12.12 18.62 6.89
N GLY A 134 -13.34 18.16 7.20
CA GLY A 134 -14.35 17.81 6.18
C GLY A 134 -14.21 16.42 5.59
N ILE A 135 -13.18 15.66 6.00
CA ILE A 135 -12.95 14.27 5.61
C ILE A 135 -13.15 13.39 6.84
N ASP A 136 -13.88 12.28 6.65
CA ASP A 136 -13.97 11.19 7.62
C ASP A 136 -13.96 9.87 6.83
N LEU A 137 -12.91 9.10 7.02
CA LEU A 137 -12.69 7.78 6.41
C LEU A 137 -12.85 6.63 7.43
N SER A 138 -13.28 6.91 8.67
CA SER A 138 -13.34 5.92 9.76
C SER A 138 -14.13 4.66 9.38
N ASN A 139 -15.26 4.82 8.69
CA ASN A 139 -16.08 3.69 8.21
C ASN A 139 -15.35 2.86 7.15
N LEU A 140 -14.57 3.52 6.26
CA LEU A 140 -13.76 2.84 5.26
C LEU A 140 -12.65 2.04 5.94
N PHE A 141 -11.94 2.64 6.89
CA PHE A 141 -10.89 1.95 7.67
C PHE A 141 -11.43 0.70 8.36
N ALA A 142 -12.56 0.81 9.08
CA ALA A 142 -13.18 -0.33 9.76
C ALA A 142 -13.56 -1.45 8.77
N LYS A 143 -14.06 -1.10 7.59
CA LYS A 143 -14.40 -2.06 6.56
C LYS A 143 -13.17 -2.73 5.96
N LEU A 144 -12.13 -1.96 5.65
CA LEU A 144 -10.88 -2.48 5.09
C LEU A 144 -10.13 -3.37 6.11
N ASP A 145 -10.16 -3.01 7.40
CA ASP A 145 -9.64 -3.86 8.48
C ASP A 145 -10.36 -5.22 8.52
N THR A 146 -11.69 -5.20 8.38
CA THR A 146 -12.46 -6.43 8.28
C THR A 146 -12.07 -7.25 7.06
N ILE A 147 -11.93 -6.63 5.89
CA ILE A 147 -11.48 -7.31 4.66
C ILE A 147 -10.08 -7.89 4.87
N LYS A 148 -9.14 -7.12 5.43
CA LYS A 148 -7.78 -7.61 5.70
C LYS A 148 -7.78 -8.85 6.57
N LYS A 149 -8.59 -8.89 7.62
CA LYS A 149 -8.67 -10.02 8.57
C LYS A 149 -9.44 -11.24 8.04
N THR A 150 -10.36 -11.07 7.08
CA THR A 150 -11.29 -12.15 6.66
C THR A 150 -11.13 -12.60 5.23
N VAL A 151 -10.49 -11.80 4.38
CA VAL A 151 -10.34 -12.05 2.94
C VAL A 151 -8.88 -12.27 2.56
N LEU A 152 -7.96 -11.47 3.15
CA LEU A 152 -6.54 -11.54 2.84
C LEU A 152 -5.85 -12.51 3.81
N ASP A 153 -4.81 -13.18 3.31
CA ASP A 153 -4.03 -14.16 4.08
C ASP A 153 -2.55 -13.74 4.02
N ASP A 154 -1.85 -13.77 5.16
CA ASP A 154 -0.45 -13.35 5.20
C ASP A 154 0.48 -14.35 4.49
N ASP A 155 0.04 -15.60 4.31
CA ASP A 155 0.74 -16.62 3.53
C ASP A 155 0.50 -16.51 2.01
N ASP A 156 -0.31 -15.55 1.54
CA ASP A 156 -0.52 -15.32 0.11
C ASP A 156 0.80 -14.93 -0.58
N TYR A 157 1.05 -15.51 -1.76
CA TYR A 157 1.99 -14.91 -2.71
C TYR A 157 1.46 -13.56 -3.17
N PHE A 158 2.34 -12.59 -3.24
CA PHE A 158 1.97 -11.23 -3.62
C PHE A 158 2.61 -10.85 -4.94
N LYS A 159 1.85 -10.18 -5.80
CA LYS A 159 2.34 -9.59 -7.05
C LYS A 159 1.73 -8.22 -7.23
N ALA A 160 2.53 -7.26 -7.67
CA ALA A 160 2.11 -5.92 -8.00
C ALA A 160 2.40 -5.58 -9.46
N ASP A 161 1.46 -4.90 -10.11
CA ASP A 161 1.54 -4.40 -11.47
C ASP A 161 0.87 -3.02 -11.56
N ALA A 162 1.05 -2.28 -12.64
CA ALA A 162 0.45 -0.97 -12.82
C ALA A 162 0.04 -0.68 -14.26
N ASP A 163 -1.01 0.13 -14.40
CA ASP A 163 -1.32 0.88 -15.60
C ASP A 163 -0.86 2.32 -15.40
N ASP A 164 0.33 2.64 -15.89
CA ASP A 164 0.95 3.96 -15.74
C ASP A 164 0.17 5.09 -16.43
N GLU A 165 -0.53 4.80 -17.52
CA GLU A 165 -1.34 5.80 -18.24
C GLU A 165 -2.50 6.30 -17.38
N ASN A 166 -3.08 5.40 -16.60
CA ASN A 166 -4.25 5.67 -15.79
C ASN A 166 -3.95 5.76 -14.28
N ASP A 167 -2.70 5.62 -13.85
CA ASP A 167 -2.30 5.57 -12.44
C ASP A 167 -3.11 4.53 -11.63
N ILE A 168 -3.27 3.33 -12.19
CA ILE A 168 -4.02 2.25 -11.55
C ILE A 168 -3.04 1.15 -11.11
N ALA A 169 -2.98 0.90 -9.81
CA ALA A 169 -2.27 -0.24 -9.25
C ALA A 169 -3.14 -1.50 -9.32
N ILE A 170 -2.55 -2.62 -9.75
CA ILE A 170 -3.19 -3.91 -9.89
C ILE A 170 -2.40 -4.90 -9.04
N LEU A 171 -3.00 -5.34 -7.94
CA LEU A 171 -2.36 -6.21 -6.97
C LEU A 171 -3.03 -7.57 -6.94
N GLU A 172 -2.24 -8.62 -6.84
CA GLU A 172 -2.70 -9.99 -6.72
C GLU A 172 -2.18 -10.61 -5.42
N ARG A 173 -3.04 -11.38 -4.76
CA ARG A 173 -2.68 -12.24 -3.63
C ARG A 173 -3.24 -13.64 -3.89
N ASP A 174 -2.39 -14.65 -3.83
CA ASP A 174 -2.75 -16.02 -4.21
C ASP A 174 -2.09 -17.04 -3.29
N ASN A 175 -2.86 -17.98 -2.78
CA ASN A 175 -2.35 -19.11 -1.98
C ASN A 175 -2.74 -20.47 -2.59
N ASN A 176 -2.98 -20.55 -3.88
CA ASN A 176 -3.44 -21.74 -4.63
C ASN A 176 -4.84 -22.26 -4.25
N LYS A 177 -5.49 -21.69 -3.24
CA LYS A 177 -6.88 -22.03 -2.85
C LYS A 177 -7.84 -20.89 -3.17
N SER A 178 -7.34 -19.67 -3.13
CA SER A 178 -8.12 -18.46 -3.34
C SER A 178 -7.22 -17.37 -3.92
N LYS A 179 -7.65 -16.80 -5.02
CA LYS A 179 -6.98 -15.64 -5.64
C LYS A 179 -7.76 -14.37 -5.33
N LYS A 180 -7.07 -13.36 -4.86
CA LYS A 180 -7.62 -12.04 -4.55
C LYS A 180 -6.96 -11.03 -5.46
N VAL A 181 -7.76 -10.13 -6.03
CA VAL A 181 -7.27 -9.05 -6.91
C VAL A 181 -7.76 -7.72 -6.36
N GLY A 182 -6.80 -6.81 -6.16
CA GLY A 182 -7.05 -5.43 -5.79
C GLY A 182 -6.74 -4.49 -6.96
N ILE A 183 -7.63 -3.55 -7.24
CA ILE A 183 -7.48 -2.55 -8.30
C ILE A 183 -7.72 -1.18 -7.66
N PHE A 184 -6.69 -0.32 -7.72
CA PHE A 184 -6.68 0.94 -7.00
C PHE A 184 -6.29 2.07 -7.94
N SER A 185 -7.27 2.90 -8.32
CA SER A 185 -7.03 4.07 -9.15
C SER A 185 -6.53 5.23 -8.29
N LEU A 186 -5.21 5.38 -8.18
CA LEU A 186 -4.59 6.33 -7.25
C LEU A 186 -4.82 7.82 -7.63
N LYS A 187 -5.35 8.07 -8.83
CA LYS A 187 -5.80 9.40 -9.29
C LYS A 187 -7.25 9.37 -9.78
N SER A 188 -8.07 8.44 -9.26
CA SER A 188 -9.51 8.31 -9.54
C SER A 188 -9.86 8.30 -11.04
N LYS A 189 -8.96 7.82 -11.89
CA LYS A 189 -9.19 7.68 -13.33
C LYS A 189 -9.99 6.40 -13.62
N SER A 190 -10.78 6.44 -14.68
CA SER A 190 -11.58 5.31 -15.14
C SER A 190 -10.92 4.64 -16.35
N ALA A 191 -10.68 3.33 -16.27
CA ALA A 191 -10.09 2.55 -17.37
C ALA A 191 -10.43 1.07 -17.29
N TYR A 192 -10.24 0.35 -18.38
CA TYR A 192 -10.24 -1.11 -18.40
C TYR A 192 -8.83 -1.63 -18.16
N VAL A 193 -8.64 -2.38 -17.09
CA VAL A 193 -7.35 -3.01 -16.74
C VAL A 193 -7.38 -4.51 -16.94
N LYS A 194 -6.23 -5.08 -17.29
CA LYS A 194 -6.08 -6.54 -17.41
C LYS A 194 -5.99 -7.15 -16.01
N VAL A 195 -6.66 -8.30 -15.85
CA VAL A 195 -6.60 -9.10 -14.63
C VAL A 195 -6.45 -10.57 -14.99
N ASP A 196 -5.74 -11.32 -14.17
CA ASP A 196 -5.62 -12.77 -14.30
C ASP A 196 -6.74 -13.47 -13.52
N LEU A 197 -7.96 -13.31 -14.02
CA LEU A 197 -9.17 -13.96 -13.52
C LEU A 197 -10.01 -14.46 -14.67
N PRO A 198 -10.74 -15.57 -14.50
CA PRO A 198 -11.74 -16.01 -15.49
C PRO A 198 -12.82 -14.96 -15.70
N ASP A 199 -13.37 -14.94 -16.91
CA ASP A 199 -14.55 -14.13 -17.21
C ASP A 199 -15.71 -14.55 -16.30
N GLY A 200 -16.46 -13.57 -15.79
CA GLY A 200 -17.57 -13.78 -14.87
C GLY A 200 -17.86 -12.56 -14.00
N ASP A 201 -18.86 -12.74 -13.15
CA ASP A 201 -19.30 -11.72 -12.20
C ASP A 201 -18.67 -11.96 -10.82
N TYR A 202 -18.09 -10.92 -10.25
CA TYR A 202 -17.42 -10.93 -8.96
C TYR A 202 -18.02 -9.87 -8.05
N LYS A 203 -18.03 -10.15 -6.76
CA LYS A 203 -18.46 -9.17 -5.76
C LYS A 203 -17.27 -8.30 -5.34
N ASN A 204 -17.39 -6.99 -5.44
CA ASN A 204 -16.43 -6.08 -4.82
C ASN A 204 -16.62 -6.10 -3.30
N GLU A 205 -15.65 -6.55 -2.57
CA GLU A 205 -15.69 -6.67 -1.11
C GLU A 205 -15.81 -5.30 -0.41
N ILE A 206 -15.36 -4.21 -1.06
CA ILE A 206 -15.49 -2.86 -0.52
C ILE A 206 -16.91 -2.32 -0.69
N SER A 207 -17.47 -2.30 -1.89
CA SER A 207 -18.77 -1.69 -2.16
C SER A 207 -19.95 -2.67 -2.01
N GLY A 208 -19.69 -3.97 -2.16
CA GLY A 208 -20.70 -5.01 -2.23
C GLY A 208 -21.35 -5.13 -3.61
N GLU A 209 -20.99 -4.26 -4.56
CA GLU A 209 -21.50 -4.26 -5.93
C GLU A 209 -20.88 -5.38 -6.76
N THR A 210 -21.60 -5.80 -7.78
CA THR A 210 -21.08 -6.77 -8.77
C THR A 210 -20.22 -6.04 -9.78
N VAL A 211 -19.03 -6.61 -10.07
CA VAL A 211 -18.12 -6.17 -11.13
C VAL A 211 -17.86 -7.33 -12.08
N ALA A 212 -17.89 -7.07 -13.38
CA ALA A 212 -17.71 -8.10 -14.40
C ALA A 212 -16.25 -8.13 -14.89
N VAL A 213 -15.70 -9.33 -15.02
CA VAL A 213 -14.49 -9.61 -15.81
C VAL A 213 -14.94 -10.12 -17.17
N SER A 214 -14.47 -9.50 -18.24
CA SER A 214 -14.79 -9.86 -19.61
C SER A 214 -13.53 -9.75 -20.48
N ASN A 215 -13.22 -10.82 -21.21
CA ASN A 215 -11.99 -10.94 -22.00
C ASN A 215 -10.72 -10.65 -21.19
N GLY A 216 -10.69 -11.12 -19.93
CA GLY A 216 -9.56 -10.91 -19.01
C GLY A 216 -9.37 -9.45 -18.59
N LYS A 217 -10.42 -8.62 -18.67
CA LYS A 217 -10.38 -7.22 -18.27
C LYS A 217 -11.53 -6.88 -17.32
N ILE A 218 -11.27 -5.93 -16.42
CA ILE A 218 -12.26 -5.35 -15.51
C ILE A 218 -12.31 -3.83 -15.73
N HIS A 219 -13.49 -3.24 -15.61
CA HIS A 219 -13.66 -1.80 -15.64
C HIS A 219 -13.48 -1.22 -14.25
N CYS A 220 -12.37 -0.48 -14.06
CA CYS A 220 -12.18 0.39 -12.91
C CYS A 220 -12.84 1.73 -13.19
N ASN A 221 -13.83 2.10 -12.40
CA ASN A 221 -14.56 3.37 -12.54
C ASN A 221 -13.97 4.51 -11.70
N GLY A 222 -12.69 4.44 -11.36
CA GLY A 222 -12.00 5.39 -10.50
C GLY A 222 -12.10 5.08 -9.00
N LYS A 223 -12.78 3.99 -8.61
CA LYS A 223 -12.92 3.56 -7.21
C LYS A 223 -12.16 2.25 -6.99
N ALA A 224 -11.73 2.06 -5.75
CA ALA A 224 -11.06 0.83 -5.33
C ALA A 224 -11.97 -0.40 -5.48
N ILE A 225 -11.40 -1.47 -6.01
CA ILE A 225 -12.05 -2.76 -6.18
C ILE A 225 -11.19 -3.83 -5.50
N ILE A 226 -11.81 -4.63 -4.64
CA ILE A 226 -11.21 -5.86 -4.09
C ILE A 226 -12.17 -6.99 -4.38
N ILE A 227 -11.69 -7.99 -5.13
CA ILE A 227 -12.48 -9.18 -5.50
C ILE A 227 -11.70 -10.44 -5.17
N ARG A 228 -12.42 -11.54 -4.96
CA ARG A 228 -11.83 -12.87 -4.73
C ARG A 228 -12.52 -13.95 -5.57
N LYS A 229 -11.73 -14.97 -5.87
CA LYS A 229 -12.16 -16.22 -6.48
C LYS A 229 -11.87 -17.38 -5.51
#